data_319c647d6d3ae296778137fd6129a6a7
#
_entry.id   319c647d6d3ae296778137fd6129a6a7
#
_cell.length_a   1.000
_cell.length_b   1.000
_cell.length_c   1.000
_cell.angle_alpha   90.00
_cell.angle_beta   90.00
_cell.angle_gamma   90.00
#
_symmetry.space_group_name_H-M   'P 1'
#
loop_
_entity.id
_entity.type
_entity.pdbx_description
1 polymer ?
#
loop_
_entity_poly.entity_id
_entity_poly.type
_entity_poly.pdbx_seq_one_letter_code
_entity_poly.pdbx_strand_id
1 'polypeptide(L)' 'MSNFIKYGIIGAGTMGQEHIKNVNLLDNAKVTSICDPNEGSLNQSSSLITNDFNSYRDIDELINNDDADAYIIATP' A
#
# COMPACT_ATOMS: atom_id res chain seq x y z
N MET A 1 -8.55 22.85 -2.13
CA MET A 1 -8.52 21.44 -2.56
C MET A 1 -7.16 20.86 -2.29
N SER A 2 -7.10 19.83 -1.50
CA SER A 2 -5.82 19.21 -1.20
C SER A 2 -5.54 18.10 -2.21
N ASN A 3 -4.38 18.14 -2.81
CA ASN A 3 -3.91 17.06 -3.65
C ASN A 3 -2.95 16.21 -2.82
N PHE A 4 -3.13 14.92 -2.87
CA PHE A 4 -2.20 14.01 -2.22
C PHE A 4 -1.74 12.95 -3.20
N ILE A 5 -0.57 12.40 -2.94
CA ILE A 5 0.01 11.33 -3.74
C ILE A 5 -0.53 9.99 -3.21
N LYS A 6 -1.06 9.18 -4.11
CA LYS A 6 -1.55 7.85 -3.77
C LYS A 6 -0.42 6.84 -3.99
N TYR A 7 0.01 6.19 -2.92
CA TYR A 7 1.04 5.16 -2.97
C TYR A 7 0.44 3.78 -2.87
N GLY A 8 0.91 2.88 -3.71
CA GLY A 8 0.68 1.46 -3.57
C GLY A 8 1.93 0.79 -3.01
N ILE A 9 1.75 -0.18 -2.15
CA ILE A 9 2.85 -0.93 -1.55
C ILE A 9 2.81 -2.36 -2.09
N ILE A 10 3.85 -2.75 -2.80
CA ILE A 10 3.98 -4.12 -3.33
C ILE A 10 4.93 -4.87 -2.40
N GLY A 11 4.39 -5.84 -1.69
CA GLY A 11 5.09 -6.52 -0.60
C GLY A 11 4.67 -5.95 0.74
N ALA A 12 3.74 -6.61 1.42
CA ALA A 12 3.11 -6.11 2.65
C ALA A 12 3.69 -6.76 3.92
N GLY A 13 4.88 -7.33 3.83
CA GLY A 13 5.61 -7.87 4.98
C GLY A 13 6.26 -6.76 5.79
N THR A 14 7.29 -7.10 6.56
CA THR A 14 7.92 -6.16 7.50
C THR A 14 8.37 -4.86 6.85
N MET A 15 9.05 -4.96 5.70
CA MET A 15 9.55 -3.75 5.01
C MET A 15 8.40 -2.93 4.42
N GLY A 16 7.39 -3.60 3.86
CA GLY A 16 6.21 -2.91 3.36
C GLY A 16 5.49 -2.16 4.47
N GLN A 17 5.39 -2.76 5.63
CA GLN A 17 4.76 -2.12 6.79
C GLN A 17 5.55 -0.89 7.26
N GLU A 18 6.87 -0.95 7.21
CA GLU A 18 7.69 0.22 7.52
C GLU A 18 7.45 1.36 6.53
N HIS A 19 7.32 1.05 5.25
CA HIS A 19 6.99 2.07 4.24
C HIS A 19 5.61 2.68 4.48
N ILE A 20 4.64 1.86 4.88
CA ILE A 20 3.30 2.37 5.22
C ILE A 20 3.39 3.39 6.35
N LYS A 21 4.13 3.05 7.40
CA LYS A 21 4.31 3.97 8.54
C LYS A 21 4.97 5.28 8.11
N ASN A 22 5.97 5.18 7.22
CA ASN A 22 6.66 6.37 6.73
C ASN A 22 5.75 7.25 5.88
N VAL A 23 4.95 6.66 5.00
CA VAL A 23 3.98 7.42 4.19
C VAL A 23 2.95 8.10 5.08
N ASN A 24 2.52 7.42 6.13
CA ASN A 24 1.54 7.97 7.07
C ASN A 24 2.03 9.24 7.77
N LEU A 25 3.35 9.46 7.83
CA LEU A 25 3.93 10.66 8.42
C LEU A 25 3.94 11.87 7.46
N LEU A 26 3.65 11.65 6.19
CA LEU A 26 3.66 12.70 5.20
C LEU A 26 2.28 13.36 5.10
N ASP A 27 2.27 14.70 5.00
CA ASP A 27 1.02 15.45 4.93
C ASP A 27 0.29 15.30 3.60
N ASN A 28 1.05 15.02 2.53
CA ASN A 28 0.52 15.03 1.18
C ASN A 28 0.56 13.65 0.50
N ALA A 29 0.58 12.60 1.28
CA ALA A 29 0.65 11.24 0.74
C ALA A 29 -0.21 10.29 1.55
N LYS A 30 -0.76 9.29 0.89
CA LYS A 30 -1.56 8.25 1.52
C LYS A 30 -1.27 6.91 0.85
N VAL A 31 -1.33 5.84 1.63
CA VAL A 31 -1.29 4.49 1.08
C VAL A 31 -2.72 4.12 0.68
N THR A 32 -2.93 3.91 -0.60
CA THR A 32 -4.26 3.59 -1.15
C THR A 32 -4.37 2.18 -1.67
N SER A 33 -3.26 1.44 -1.72
CA SER A 33 -3.29 0.03 -2.11
C SER A 33 -2.12 -0.74 -1.52
N ILE A 34 -2.34 -2.02 -1.28
CA ILE A 34 -1.32 -2.95 -0.84
C ILE A 34 -1.47 -4.25 -1.62
N CYS A 35 -0.36 -4.93 -1.86
CA CYS A 35 -0.37 -6.19 -2.60
C CYS A 35 0.61 -7.17 -1.96
N ASP A 36 0.13 -8.37 -1.64
CA ASP A 36 0.96 -9.45 -1.13
C ASP A 36 0.21 -10.77 -1.26
N PRO A 37 0.86 -11.86 -1.70
CA PRO A 37 0.18 -13.15 -1.76
C PRO A 37 -0.15 -13.73 -0.38
N ASN A 38 0.49 -13.24 0.67
CA ASN A 38 0.29 -13.71 2.04
C ASN A 38 -0.82 -12.94 2.71
N GLU A 39 -1.91 -13.62 3.07
CA GLU A 39 -3.07 -12.99 3.67
C GLU A 39 -2.77 -12.40 5.05
N GLY A 40 -1.91 -13.06 5.83
CA GLY A 40 -1.50 -12.56 7.14
C GLY A 40 -0.77 -11.22 7.04
N SER A 41 0.11 -11.10 6.03
CA SER A 41 0.81 -9.84 5.78
C SER A 41 -0.15 -8.73 5.38
N LEU A 42 -1.14 -9.04 4.53
CA LEU A 42 -2.17 -8.09 4.14
C LEU A 42 -2.96 -7.62 5.35
N ASN A 43 -3.33 -8.53 6.24
CA ASN A 43 -4.10 -8.18 7.43
C ASN A 43 -3.31 -7.28 8.38
N GLN A 44 -2.03 -7.58 8.58
CA GLN A 44 -1.17 -6.75 9.42
C GLN A 44 -0.99 -5.36 8.83
N SER A 45 -0.74 -5.28 7.52
CA SER A 45 -0.58 -4.00 6.84
C SER A 45 -1.85 -3.19 6.83
N SER A 46 -3.00 -3.84 6.66
CA SER A 46 -4.30 -3.17 6.64
C SER A 46 -4.54 -2.42 7.94
N SER A 47 -4.11 -2.98 9.06
CA SER A 47 -4.30 -2.35 10.37
C SER A 47 -3.53 -1.03 10.53
N LEU A 48 -2.56 -0.77 9.66
CA LEU A 48 -1.74 0.44 9.71
C LEU A 48 -2.31 1.56 8.84
N ILE A 49 -3.31 1.28 8.03
CA ILE A 49 -3.87 2.24 7.09
C ILE A 49 -5.20 2.74 7.63
N THR A 50 -5.34 4.05 7.80
CA THR A 50 -6.52 4.66 8.39
C THR A 50 -7.50 5.24 7.38
N ASN A 51 -7.08 5.41 6.14
CA ASN A 51 -7.94 5.87 5.04
C ASN A 51 -8.42 4.69 4.22
N ASP A 52 -9.30 4.94 3.26
CA ASP A 52 -9.75 3.91 2.32
C ASP A 52 -8.58 3.39 1.50
N PHE A 53 -8.57 2.08 1.26
CA PHE A 53 -7.53 1.44 0.47
C PHE A 53 -8.06 0.15 -0.15
N ASN A 54 -7.35 -0.33 -1.16
CA ASN A 54 -7.63 -1.62 -1.79
C ASN A 54 -6.49 -2.59 -1.51
N SER A 55 -6.81 -3.87 -1.38
CA SER A 55 -5.80 -4.90 -1.20
C SER A 55 -5.90 -5.93 -2.31
N TYR A 56 -4.74 -6.42 -2.73
CA TYR A 56 -4.62 -7.40 -3.82
C TYR A 56 -3.69 -8.53 -3.40
N ARG A 57 -4.00 -9.74 -3.83
CA ARG A 57 -3.17 -10.91 -3.55
C ARG A 57 -2.18 -11.19 -4.67
N ASP A 58 -2.37 -10.56 -5.81
CA ASP A 58 -1.62 -10.85 -7.02
C ASP A 58 -1.36 -9.55 -7.76
N ILE A 59 -0.14 -9.45 -8.31
CA ILE A 59 0.33 -8.20 -8.92
C ILE A 59 -0.42 -7.87 -10.20
N ASP A 60 -0.86 -8.88 -10.96
CA ASP A 60 -1.65 -8.65 -12.16
C ASP A 60 -2.98 -8.00 -11.83
N GLU A 61 -3.59 -8.44 -10.74
CA GLU A 61 -4.83 -7.87 -10.24
C GLU A 61 -4.64 -6.40 -9.87
N LEU A 62 -3.56 -6.09 -9.18
CA LEU A 62 -3.21 -4.72 -8.84
C LEU A 62 -3.02 -3.87 -10.09
N ILE A 63 -2.22 -4.35 -11.04
CA ILE A 63 -1.91 -3.60 -12.26
C ILE A 63 -3.19 -3.29 -13.06
N ASN A 64 -4.12 -4.24 -13.11
CA ASN A 64 -5.33 -4.10 -13.91
C ASN A 64 -6.41 -3.24 -13.25
N ASN A 65 -6.38 -3.09 -11.93
CA ASN A 65 -7.50 -2.50 -11.20
C ASN A 65 -7.13 -1.28 -10.35
N ASP A 66 -5.85 -1.08 -10.07
CA ASP A 66 -5.43 -0.03 -9.14
C ASP A 66 -5.08 1.27 -9.85
N ASP A 67 -5.23 2.38 -9.14
CA ASP A 67 -4.99 3.72 -9.70
C ASP A 67 -4.02 4.55 -8.86
N ALA A 68 -3.14 3.92 -8.11
CA ALA A 68 -2.14 4.66 -7.35
C ALA A 68 -1.21 5.44 -8.28
N ASP A 69 -0.67 6.55 -7.77
CA ASP A 69 0.23 7.42 -8.55
C ASP A 69 1.65 6.85 -8.60
N ALA A 70 2.06 6.13 -7.58
CA ALA A 70 3.40 5.56 -7.47
C ALA A 70 3.35 4.27 -6.65
N TYR A 71 4.32 3.41 -6.87
CA TYR A 71 4.41 2.14 -6.15
C TYR A 71 5.77 2.00 -5.48
N ILE A 72 5.75 1.52 -4.26
CA ILE A 72 6.96 1.16 -3.52
C ILE A 72 7.05 -0.38 -3.53
N ILE A 73 8.13 -0.90 -4.09
CA ILE A 73 8.34 -2.33 -4.17
C ILE A 73 9.20 -2.76 -2.98
N ALA A 74 8.61 -3.50 -2.06
CA ALA A 74 9.24 -3.93 -0.82
C ALA A 74 9.31 -5.45 -0.72
N THR A 75 9.37 -6.14 -1.84
CA THR A 75 9.55 -7.59 -1.87
C THR A 75 11.03 -7.93 -1.70
N PRO A 76 11.34 -9.06 -1.06
CA PRO A 76 12.73 -9.49 -0.93
C PRO A 76 13.37 -9.80 -2.26
#